data_8dd206e55580df75116f31d9087640c2
#
_entry.id   8dd206e55580df75116f31d9087640c2
#
_cell.length_a   1.000
_cell.length_b   1.000
_cell.length_c   1.000
_cell.angle_alpha   90.00
_cell.angle_beta   90.00
_cell.angle_gamma   90.00
#
_symmetry.space_group_name_H-M   'P 1'
#
loop_
_entity.id
_entity.type
_entity.pdbx_description
1 polymer ?
#
loop_
_entity_poly.entity_id
_entity_poly.type
_entity_poly.pdbx_seq_one_letter_code
_entity_poly.pdbx_strand_id
1 'polypeptide(L)'
;MLGFNVYFSHDRKGEIMKKKNGFTLVELLAVIVILAIILVIAVPKISDTIKNSKKASFESSAKTIAAQAEKKKMEKEILEDAGSINCSDVVKLNDTDYGNCSISFDGNTAKVTLVGKGKFEGLSVINGTKDGATVTDATSSTKTGVDFIKKLYDDTSKRTANGLKKDNTSDANIRYEGANPNNYVSFNDELWRIIGVFGDNIKLVRSEKLGKLSWDSSDSSVNSGNGVNEWSQADLKEYLNTMYYDGTSITCYGGYDNSITTCPTSILNSTAKSMINNYTWNTGAINYDDTAIVNKKTGALNTILFYNAERGSVNGKICTNGVWCNDTVERATTWQGYVALPYTTDWAYASSETACATNINDGADVANNNFDNMTCKKNNWMYNLSTSNEAMGMLSPFADSTSANSVWFVNEVGRVLGILAAGQPSIFPTVYLNSNVNITSGSGSSSDPYILGV
;
A
#
# COMPACT_ATOMS: atom_id res chain seq x y z
N MET A 1 -46.24 -46.18 67.64
CA MET A 1 -44.97 -46.53 68.26
C MET A 1 -44.10 -45.31 68.28
N LEU A 2 -43.76 -44.90 69.48
CA LEU A 2 -42.69 -43.97 69.88
C LEU A 2 -42.49 -42.68 69.04
N GLY A 3 -43.16 -41.61 69.55
CA GLY A 3 -42.84 -40.23 69.23
C GLY A 3 -41.60 -39.74 69.95
N PHE A 4 -40.83 -38.93 69.27
CA PHE A 4 -39.81 -38.09 69.91
C PHE A 4 -40.21 -36.64 69.73
N ASN A 5 -40.68 -36.01 70.83
CA ASN A 5 -40.84 -34.57 70.95
C ASN A 5 -39.44 -33.94 71.14
N VAL A 6 -38.99 -33.12 70.30
CA VAL A 6 -37.85 -32.22 70.49
C VAL A 6 -38.38 -30.81 70.69
N TYR A 7 -38.27 -30.33 71.95
CA TYR A 7 -38.50 -28.92 72.30
C TYR A 7 -37.36 -28.06 71.74
N PHE A 8 -37.62 -27.15 70.84
CA PHE A 8 -36.72 -26.04 70.49
C PHE A 8 -37.07 -24.84 71.43
N SER A 9 -36.11 -24.50 72.27
CA SER A 9 -36.10 -23.27 73.05
C SER A 9 -35.79 -22.11 72.12
N HIS A 10 -36.71 -21.12 72.03
CA HIS A 10 -36.55 -19.89 71.30
C HIS A 10 -35.83 -18.86 72.17
N ASP A 11 -34.51 -18.75 72.03
CA ASP A 11 -33.72 -17.64 72.59
C ASP A 11 -33.75 -16.48 71.61
N ARG A 12 -34.67 -15.52 71.79
CA ARG A 12 -34.71 -14.25 71.04
C ARG A 12 -33.69 -13.28 71.59
N LYS A 13 -32.46 -13.32 71.12
CA LYS A 13 -31.58 -12.17 71.25
C LYS A 13 -32.00 -11.09 70.25
N GLY A 14 -32.55 -9.98 70.80
CA GLY A 14 -32.87 -8.79 69.99
C GLY A 14 -31.64 -8.17 69.43
N GLU A 15 -31.36 -8.43 68.16
CA GLU A 15 -30.42 -7.61 67.37
C GLU A 15 -31.02 -6.21 67.14
N ILE A 16 -30.42 -5.22 67.78
CA ILE A 16 -30.68 -3.81 67.53
C ILE A 16 -30.17 -3.54 66.15
N MET A 17 -31.08 -3.54 65.16
CA MET A 17 -30.75 -3.05 63.84
C MET A 17 -30.33 -1.57 63.94
N LYS A 18 -29.03 -1.31 63.82
CA LYS A 18 -28.51 0.05 63.61
C LYS A 18 -29.16 0.61 62.36
N LYS A 19 -30.02 1.60 62.50
CA LYS A 19 -30.53 2.40 61.39
C LYS A 19 -29.32 2.93 60.59
N LYS A 20 -29.07 2.40 59.42
CA LYS A 20 -28.17 3.04 58.45
C LYS A 20 -28.86 4.30 57.96
N ASN A 21 -28.32 5.45 58.35
CA ASN A 21 -28.77 6.71 57.82
C ASN A 21 -28.45 6.71 56.32
N GLY A 22 -29.47 6.64 55.46
CA GLY A 22 -29.32 6.82 54.05
C GLY A 22 -29.04 8.30 53.79
N PHE A 23 -28.20 8.55 52.74
CA PHE A 23 -27.94 9.90 52.29
C PHE A 23 -29.24 10.60 51.85
N THR A 24 -29.42 11.86 52.26
CA THR A 24 -30.50 12.69 51.78
C THR A 24 -30.26 13.08 50.31
N LEU A 25 -31.30 13.33 49.57
CA LEU A 25 -31.23 13.77 48.16
C LEU A 25 -30.41 15.05 48.02
N VAL A 26 -30.45 15.94 49.02
CA VAL A 26 -29.68 17.20 49.04
C VAL A 26 -28.19 16.95 49.27
N GLU A 27 -27.81 16.00 50.13
CA GLU A 27 -26.41 15.59 50.35
C GLU A 27 -25.82 14.98 49.08
N LEU A 28 -26.58 14.13 48.38
CA LEU A 28 -26.14 13.55 47.11
C LEU A 28 -25.99 14.63 46.06
N LEU A 29 -26.94 15.57 45.95
CA LEU A 29 -26.88 16.69 45.04
C LEU A 29 -25.67 17.58 45.27
N ALA A 30 -25.36 17.90 46.53
CA ALA A 30 -24.20 18.67 46.92
C ALA A 30 -22.88 18.00 46.53
N VAL A 31 -22.77 16.67 46.69
CA VAL A 31 -21.57 15.92 46.29
C VAL A 31 -21.37 15.91 44.80
N ILE A 32 -22.43 15.69 43.99
CA ILE A 32 -22.27 15.69 42.54
C ILE A 32 -21.93 17.08 41.98
N VAL A 33 -22.45 18.17 42.59
CA VAL A 33 -22.08 19.54 42.17
C VAL A 33 -20.62 19.84 42.48
N ILE A 34 -20.12 19.45 43.64
CA ILE A 34 -18.71 19.63 44.01
C ILE A 34 -17.82 18.80 43.10
N LEU A 35 -18.17 17.54 42.83
CA LEU A 35 -17.45 16.67 41.90
C LEU A 35 -17.42 17.28 40.49
N ALA A 36 -18.53 17.81 40.01
CA ALA A 36 -18.60 18.46 38.71
C ALA A 36 -17.65 19.67 38.61
N ILE A 37 -17.59 20.52 39.64
CA ILE A 37 -16.69 21.67 39.69
C ILE A 37 -15.22 21.23 39.70
N ILE A 38 -14.88 20.21 40.49
CA ILE A 38 -13.51 19.65 40.55
C ILE A 38 -13.13 19.06 39.19
N LEU A 39 -14.02 18.32 38.52
CA LEU A 39 -13.75 17.73 37.22
C LEU A 39 -13.53 18.79 36.15
N VAL A 40 -14.31 19.87 36.13
CA VAL A 40 -14.14 20.96 35.15
C VAL A 40 -12.76 21.63 35.25
N ILE A 41 -12.19 21.71 36.44
CA ILE A 41 -10.88 22.36 36.66
C ILE A 41 -9.73 21.35 36.55
N ALA A 42 -9.90 20.14 37.06
CA ALA A 42 -8.83 19.14 37.14
C ALA A 42 -8.58 18.42 35.79
N VAL A 43 -9.64 18.09 35.05
CA VAL A 43 -9.50 17.32 33.78
C VAL A 43 -8.63 18.03 32.75
N PRO A 44 -8.81 19.34 32.43
CA PRO A 44 -7.94 20.03 31.48
C PRO A 44 -6.46 20.01 31.92
N LYS A 45 -6.18 20.29 33.20
CA LYS A 45 -4.79 20.30 33.71
C LYS A 45 -4.12 18.95 33.65
N ILE A 46 -4.85 17.88 33.98
CA ILE A 46 -4.36 16.50 33.87
C ILE A 46 -4.08 16.16 32.40
N SER A 47 -4.99 16.51 31.51
CA SER A 47 -4.83 16.31 30.07
C SER A 47 -3.57 16.99 29.52
N ASP A 48 -3.33 18.26 29.88
CA ASP A 48 -2.14 19.00 29.47
C ASP A 48 -0.85 18.37 30.02
N THR A 49 -0.88 17.91 31.27
CA THR A 49 0.26 17.22 31.89
C THR A 49 0.59 15.92 31.16
N ILE A 50 -0.41 15.14 30.82
CA ILE A 50 -0.25 13.89 30.05
C ILE A 50 0.30 14.19 28.65
N LYS A 51 -0.22 15.22 27.98
CA LYS A 51 0.25 15.65 26.65
C LYS A 51 1.72 16.08 26.68
N ASN A 52 2.10 16.88 27.67
CA ASN A 52 3.48 17.34 27.81
C ASN A 52 4.44 16.17 28.17
N SER A 53 4.01 15.25 29.00
CA SER A 53 4.78 14.05 29.33
C SER A 53 4.99 13.14 28.11
N LYS A 54 3.96 12.97 27.28
CA LYS A 54 4.06 12.23 26.02
C LYS A 54 5.05 12.90 25.05
N LYS A 55 4.99 14.24 24.89
CA LYS A 55 5.94 14.99 24.05
C LYS A 55 7.37 14.81 24.53
N ALA A 56 7.63 14.99 25.83
CA ALA A 56 8.96 14.81 26.39
C ALA A 56 9.52 13.38 26.20
N SER A 57 8.67 12.38 26.37
CA SER A 57 9.05 10.98 26.12
C SER A 57 9.35 10.72 24.66
N PHE A 58 8.57 11.28 23.74
CA PHE A 58 8.77 11.14 22.29
C PHE A 58 10.05 11.85 21.82
N GLU A 59 10.32 13.07 22.34
CA GLU A 59 11.56 13.81 22.12
C GLU A 59 12.79 13.00 22.57
N SER A 60 12.72 12.42 23.76
CA SER A 60 13.80 11.58 24.30
C SER A 60 14.07 10.38 23.40
N SER A 61 13.02 9.76 22.82
CA SER A 61 13.19 8.65 21.89
C SER A 61 13.93 9.08 20.62
N ALA A 62 13.56 10.22 20.03
CA ALA A 62 14.23 10.74 18.84
C ALA A 62 15.71 11.08 19.10
N LYS A 63 16.02 11.73 20.23
CA LYS A 63 17.40 12.02 20.65
C LYS A 63 18.22 10.75 20.85
N THR A 64 17.62 9.71 21.44
CA THR A 64 18.29 8.43 21.67
C THR A 64 18.61 7.75 20.33
N ILE A 65 17.68 7.76 19.37
CA ILE A 65 17.92 7.20 18.03
C ILE A 65 19.07 7.94 17.35
N ALA A 66 19.07 9.28 17.40
CA ALA A 66 20.13 10.08 16.79
C ALA A 66 21.50 9.77 17.41
N ALA A 67 21.59 9.71 18.74
CA ALA A 67 22.84 9.37 19.43
C ALA A 67 23.36 7.96 19.07
N GLN A 68 22.47 6.98 19.00
CA GLN A 68 22.85 5.61 18.60
C GLN A 68 23.23 5.53 17.13
N ALA A 69 22.58 6.31 16.26
CA ALA A 69 22.92 6.39 14.84
C ALA A 69 24.33 6.95 14.63
N GLU A 70 24.70 8.03 15.34
CA GLU A 70 26.05 8.58 15.30
C GLU A 70 27.10 7.57 15.77
N LYS A 71 26.81 6.86 16.86
CA LYS A 71 27.68 5.80 17.35
C LYS A 71 27.85 4.68 16.32
N LYS A 72 26.73 4.24 15.71
CA LYS A 72 26.75 3.19 14.69
C LYS A 72 27.51 3.62 13.44
N LYS A 73 27.42 4.90 13.06
CA LYS A 73 28.20 5.46 11.95
C LYS A 73 29.70 5.38 12.24
N MET A 74 30.15 5.79 13.42
CA MET A 74 31.56 5.68 13.81
C MET A 74 32.07 4.23 13.82
N GLU A 75 31.23 3.28 14.31
CA GLU A 75 31.55 1.86 14.25
C GLU A 75 31.75 1.37 12.82
N LYS A 76 30.87 1.77 11.89
CA LYS A 76 30.95 1.41 10.47
C LYS A 76 32.17 2.03 9.78
N GLU A 77 32.49 3.27 10.07
CA GLU A 77 33.67 3.96 9.54
C GLU A 77 35.00 3.24 9.98
N ILE A 78 35.06 2.75 11.21
CA ILE A 78 36.22 1.97 11.72
C ILE A 78 36.32 0.61 11.01
N LEU A 79 35.19 0.01 10.64
CA LEU A 79 35.09 -1.31 9.99
C LEU A 79 35.15 -1.23 8.46
N GLU A 80 35.26 -0.03 7.89
CA GLU A 80 35.24 0.22 6.44
C GLU A 80 33.92 -0.28 5.77
N ASP A 81 32.82 -0.33 6.55
CA ASP A 81 31.50 -0.76 6.07
C ASP A 81 30.69 0.42 5.53
N ALA A 82 30.52 0.49 4.21
CA ALA A 82 29.75 1.54 3.52
C ALA A 82 28.23 1.37 3.56
N GLY A 83 27.68 0.40 4.31
CA GLY A 83 26.23 0.13 4.38
C GLY A 83 25.45 1.27 5.01
N SER A 84 24.17 1.45 4.58
CA SER A 84 23.23 2.40 5.16
C SER A 84 22.91 2.06 6.62
N ILE A 85 22.50 3.07 7.39
CA ILE A 85 22.09 2.90 8.79
C ILE A 85 20.60 3.21 8.86
N ASN A 86 19.80 2.22 9.22
CA ASN A 86 18.36 2.34 9.41
C ASN A 86 18.01 2.41 10.90
N CYS A 87 16.81 2.85 11.21
CA CYS A 87 16.35 2.92 12.62
C CYS A 87 16.37 1.55 13.31
N SER A 88 16.06 0.48 12.59
CA SER A 88 16.11 -0.90 13.10
C SER A 88 17.52 -1.36 13.51
N ASP A 89 18.57 -0.76 12.93
CA ASP A 89 19.96 -1.11 13.21
C ASP A 89 20.47 -0.47 14.51
N VAL A 90 19.79 0.55 14.99
CA VAL A 90 20.21 1.36 16.15
C VAL A 90 19.31 1.21 17.36
N VAL A 91 18.00 1.05 17.17
CA VAL A 91 17.03 0.89 18.27
C VAL A 91 15.93 -0.07 17.83
N LYS A 92 15.54 -0.98 18.72
CA LYS A 92 14.33 -1.78 18.54
C LYS A 92 13.10 -0.94 18.95
N LEU A 93 12.48 -0.30 17.97
CA LEU A 93 11.24 0.44 18.19
C LEU A 93 10.04 -0.50 18.33
N ASN A 94 9.06 -0.07 19.11
CA ASN A 94 7.79 -0.76 19.22
C ASN A 94 6.85 -0.28 18.11
N ASP A 95 6.51 -1.15 17.18
CA ASP A 95 5.66 -0.84 16.02
C ASP A 95 4.23 -0.41 16.38
N THR A 96 3.80 -0.63 17.62
CA THR A 96 2.49 -0.14 18.11
C THR A 96 2.52 1.33 18.52
N ASP A 97 3.69 1.86 18.92
CA ASP A 97 3.86 3.22 19.44
C ASP A 97 4.59 4.16 18.49
N TYR A 98 5.35 3.60 17.55
CA TYR A 98 6.12 4.35 16.57
C TYR A 98 5.74 3.89 15.16
N GLY A 99 5.52 4.87 14.30
CA GLY A 99 5.31 4.67 12.87
C GLY A 99 6.63 4.73 12.10
N ASN A 100 6.70 5.63 11.11
CA ASN A 100 7.90 5.77 10.31
C ASN A 100 9.07 6.35 11.10
N CYS A 101 10.25 5.79 10.87
CA CYS A 101 11.51 6.30 11.37
C CYS A 101 12.53 6.32 10.24
N SER A 102 13.20 7.44 10.03
CA SER A 102 14.29 7.56 9.07
C SER A 102 15.47 8.32 9.68
N ILE A 103 16.68 7.95 9.23
CA ILE A 103 17.94 8.55 9.65
C ILE A 103 18.65 9.07 8.42
N SER A 104 19.10 10.32 8.48
CA SER A 104 20.01 10.92 7.51
C SER A 104 21.20 11.52 8.26
N PHE A 105 22.29 11.81 7.55
CA PHE A 105 23.49 12.37 8.15
C PHE A 105 23.88 13.68 7.47
N ASP A 106 24.28 14.65 8.28
CA ASP A 106 24.94 15.87 7.85
C ASP A 106 26.33 15.86 8.47
N GLY A 107 27.33 15.49 7.66
CA GLY A 107 28.62 15.12 8.21
C GLY A 107 28.51 13.97 9.20
N ASN A 108 28.92 14.17 10.45
CA ASN A 108 28.82 13.17 11.51
C ASN A 108 27.57 13.32 12.37
N THR A 109 26.73 14.32 12.12
CA THR A 109 25.53 14.55 12.88
C THR A 109 24.36 13.76 12.28
N ALA A 110 23.76 12.89 13.07
CA ALA A 110 22.56 12.19 12.68
C ALA A 110 21.32 13.10 12.79
N LYS A 111 20.50 13.09 11.75
CA LYS A 111 19.20 13.74 11.69
C LYS A 111 18.11 12.66 11.62
N VAL A 112 17.25 12.64 12.62
CA VAL A 112 16.17 11.64 12.77
C VAL A 112 14.82 12.27 12.47
N THR A 113 14.07 11.64 11.60
CA THR A 113 12.65 11.90 11.45
C THR A 113 11.88 10.74 12.05
N LEU A 114 11.01 11.01 13.02
CA LEU A 114 10.24 10.02 13.75
C LEU A 114 8.77 10.42 13.80
N VAL A 115 7.88 9.49 13.48
CA VAL A 115 6.43 9.68 13.53
C VAL A 115 5.84 8.82 14.64
N GLY A 116 5.00 9.40 15.46
CA GLY A 116 4.31 8.70 16.55
C GLY A 116 3.09 7.93 16.04
N LYS A 117 2.83 6.79 16.71
CA LYS A 117 1.66 5.93 16.52
C LYS A 117 1.14 5.52 17.89
N GLY A 118 -0.06 4.96 17.99
CA GLY A 118 -0.62 4.48 19.25
C GLY A 118 -0.57 5.53 20.37
N LYS A 119 0.19 5.28 21.45
CA LYS A 119 0.29 6.25 22.57
C LYS A 119 0.91 7.59 22.19
N PHE A 120 1.70 7.64 21.11
CA PHE A 120 2.33 8.84 20.57
C PHE A 120 1.66 9.36 19.30
N GLU A 121 0.50 8.84 18.96
CA GLU A 121 -0.24 9.29 17.78
C GLU A 121 -0.44 10.82 17.81
N GLY A 122 -0.24 11.43 16.64
CA GLY A 122 -0.29 12.88 16.50
C GLY A 122 0.99 13.62 16.93
N LEU A 123 2.10 12.93 17.20
CA LEU A 123 3.40 13.54 17.47
C LEU A 123 4.39 13.24 16.34
N SER A 124 5.26 14.19 16.02
CA SER A 124 6.37 13.98 15.08
C SER A 124 7.60 14.79 15.48
N VAL A 125 8.76 14.26 15.07
CA VAL A 125 10.05 14.97 15.08
C VAL A 125 10.60 14.93 13.67
N ILE A 126 11.04 16.05 13.15
CA ILE A 126 11.67 16.18 11.85
C ILE A 126 13.10 16.71 12.04
N ASN A 127 14.07 16.00 11.47
CA ASN A 127 15.49 16.36 11.57
C ASN A 127 16.00 16.55 13.01
N GLY A 128 15.46 15.78 13.97
CA GLY A 128 15.92 15.80 15.36
C GLY A 128 17.34 15.25 15.46
N THR A 129 18.17 15.90 16.29
CA THR A 129 19.55 15.48 16.61
C THR A 129 19.62 14.98 18.05
N LYS A 130 20.76 14.42 18.45
CA LYS A 130 20.99 14.04 19.86
C LYS A 130 20.90 15.20 20.84
N ASP A 131 21.24 16.41 20.38
CA ASP A 131 21.30 17.63 21.21
C ASP A 131 19.97 18.39 21.22
N GLY A 132 19.12 18.19 20.20
CA GLY A 132 17.82 18.85 20.08
C GLY A 132 16.85 18.11 19.16
N ALA A 133 15.64 17.87 19.64
CA ALA A 133 14.57 17.30 18.85
C ALA A 133 13.26 18.02 19.19
N THR A 134 12.79 18.87 18.30
CA THR A 134 11.52 19.57 18.50
C THR A 134 10.38 18.64 18.16
N VAL A 135 9.56 18.32 19.16
CA VAL A 135 8.32 17.56 18.96
C VAL A 135 7.22 18.53 18.54
N THR A 136 6.71 18.33 17.34
CA THR A 136 5.54 19.03 16.84
C THR A 136 4.29 18.18 17.04
N ASP A 137 3.15 18.83 17.28
CA ASP A 137 1.87 18.13 17.16
C ASP A 137 1.70 17.78 15.69
N ALA A 138 1.54 16.50 15.37
CA ALA A 138 1.34 16.02 14.00
C ALA A 138 0.03 16.55 13.38
N THR A 139 -0.78 17.24 14.16
CA THR A 139 -1.94 18.03 13.66
C THR A 139 -1.55 19.32 12.95
N SER A 140 -0.28 19.73 13.03
CA SER A 140 0.26 20.89 12.29
C SER A 140 1.41 20.53 11.34
N SER A 141 1.76 19.22 11.23
CA SER A 141 2.89 18.76 10.43
C SER A 141 2.44 18.19 9.09
N THR A 142 3.26 18.41 8.13
CA THR A 142 3.41 17.72 6.87
C THR A 142 2.22 16.77 6.57
N LYS A 143 1.18 17.35 6.00
CA LYS A 143 0.10 16.55 5.41
C LYS A 143 0.77 15.63 4.41
N THR A 144 0.79 14.33 4.71
CA THR A 144 1.34 13.35 3.78
C THR A 144 0.61 13.44 2.45
N GLY A 145 1.23 13.01 1.38
CA GLY A 145 0.55 12.94 0.08
C GLY A 145 -0.72 12.09 0.15
N VAL A 146 -0.74 11.08 1.02
CA VAL A 146 -1.93 10.28 1.34
C VAL A 146 -3.03 11.14 1.97
N ASP A 147 -2.71 11.95 2.98
CA ASP A 147 -3.67 12.85 3.63
C ASP A 147 -4.19 13.91 2.66
N PHE A 148 -3.30 14.39 1.79
CA PHE A 148 -3.68 15.33 0.74
C PHE A 148 -4.75 14.73 -0.19
N ILE A 149 -4.52 13.52 -0.72
CA ILE A 149 -5.47 12.85 -1.61
C ILE A 149 -6.76 12.46 -0.87
N LYS A 150 -6.67 11.95 0.37
CA LYS A 150 -7.84 11.67 1.21
C LYS A 150 -8.70 12.93 1.39
N LYS A 151 -8.08 14.08 1.63
CA LYS A 151 -8.79 15.35 1.76
C LYS A 151 -9.43 15.82 0.44
N LEU A 152 -8.79 15.60 -0.70
CA LEU A 152 -9.42 15.84 -2.00
C LEU A 152 -10.64 14.95 -2.20
N TYR A 153 -10.56 13.69 -1.76
CA TYR A 153 -11.65 12.74 -1.86
C TYR A 153 -12.83 13.10 -0.95
N ASP A 154 -12.58 13.57 0.28
CA ASP A 154 -13.63 13.92 1.25
C ASP A 154 -14.43 15.17 0.84
N ASP A 155 -13.82 16.08 0.09
CA ASP A 155 -14.49 17.23 -0.53
C ASP A 155 -15.18 16.79 -1.84
N THR A 156 -16.51 16.74 -1.86
CA THR A 156 -17.29 16.23 -2.98
C THR A 156 -16.99 16.96 -4.31
N SER A 157 -16.78 18.29 -4.27
CA SER A 157 -16.49 19.08 -5.47
C SER A 157 -15.09 18.76 -6.01
N LYS A 158 -14.11 18.68 -5.14
CA LYS A 158 -12.73 18.33 -5.48
C LYS A 158 -12.61 16.87 -5.92
N ARG A 159 -13.29 15.96 -5.23
CA ARG A 159 -13.36 14.55 -5.62
C ARG A 159 -13.78 14.40 -7.08
N THR A 160 -14.90 15.01 -7.46
CA THR A 160 -15.41 14.96 -8.83
C THR A 160 -14.47 15.64 -9.81
N ALA A 161 -13.95 16.83 -9.48
CA ALA A 161 -13.05 17.58 -10.35
C ALA A 161 -11.72 16.86 -10.60
N ASN A 162 -11.26 16.03 -9.66
CA ASN A 162 -10.01 15.29 -9.76
C ASN A 162 -10.19 13.85 -10.27
N GLY A 163 -11.41 13.37 -10.47
CA GLY A 163 -11.69 12.00 -10.91
C GLY A 163 -11.33 10.96 -9.83
N LEU A 164 -11.67 11.24 -8.57
CA LEU A 164 -11.40 10.35 -7.45
C LEU A 164 -12.62 9.50 -7.08
N LYS A 165 -12.40 8.22 -6.82
CA LYS A 165 -13.43 7.27 -6.38
C LYS A 165 -12.85 6.23 -5.43
N LYS A 166 -13.65 5.74 -4.50
CA LYS A 166 -13.35 4.50 -3.78
C LYS A 166 -13.72 3.30 -4.66
N ASP A 167 -12.81 2.34 -4.76
CA ASP A 167 -13.14 1.06 -5.37
C ASP A 167 -14.11 0.27 -4.48
N ASN A 168 -14.71 -0.77 -5.04
CA ASN A 168 -15.67 -1.62 -4.34
C ASN A 168 -15.03 -2.90 -3.78
N THR A 169 -13.71 -2.90 -3.61
CA THR A 169 -12.99 -3.99 -2.96
C THR A 169 -13.12 -3.92 -1.44
N SER A 170 -12.70 -4.96 -0.73
CA SER A 170 -12.66 -4.98 0.73
C SER A 170 -11.78 -3.87 1.32
N ASP A 171 -10.73 -3.46 0.58
CA ASP A 171 -9.77 -2.45 1.03
C ASP A 171 -10.27 -1.01 0.80
N ALA A 172 -11.31 -0.84 -0.04
CA ALA A 172 -11.92 0.45 -0.34
C ALA A 172 -10.89 1.54 -0.70
N ASN A 173 -9.93 1.20 -1.59
CA ASN A 173 -8.85 2.08 -1.99
C ASN A 173 -9.39 3.32 -2.72
N ILE A 174 -8.76 4.47 -2.52
CA ILE A 174 -9.07 5.69 -3.27
C ILE A 174 -8.30 5.65 -4.58
N ARG A 175 -8.99 5.66 -5.71
CA ARG A 175 -8.40 5.56 -7.05
C ARG A 175 -8.72 6.76 -7.90
N TYR A 176 -7.86 7.05 -8.86
CA TYR A 176 -8.13 8.00 -9.92
C TYR A 176 -8.80 7.28 -11.11
N GLU A 177 -9.92 7.79 -11.58
CA GLU A 177 -10.72 7.25 -12.68
C GLU A 177 -11.06 8.31 -13.74
N GLY A 178 -11.46 7.85 -14.92
CA GLY A 178 -11.93 8.71 -16.01
C GLY A 178 -10.92 8.88 -17.13
N ALA A 179 -11.27 9.70 -18.11
CA ALA A 179 -10.46 9.89 -19.32
C ALA A 179 -9.11 10.59 -19.04
N ASN A 180 -9.14 11.60 -18.20
CA ASN A 180 -7.95 12.40 -17.86
C ASN A 180 -8.08 13.05 -16.48
N PRO A 181 -7.98 12.27 -15.40
CA PRO A 181 -8.02 12.81 -14.05
C PRO A 181 -6.79 13.65 -13.72
N ASN A 182 -6.88 14.51 -12.70
CA ASN A 182 -5.77 15.31 -12.21
C ASN A 182 -4.84 14.47 -11.30
N ASN A 183 -4.12 13.53 -11.89
CA ASN A 183 -3.26 12.57 -11.21
C ASN A 183 -1.82 12.55 -11.71
N TYR A 184 -1.41 13.58 -12.44
CA TYR A 184 -0.03 13.68 -12.87
C TYR A 184 0.87 14.13 -11.73
N VAL A 185 2.07 13.56 -11.68
CA VAL A 185 3.10 13.83 -10.68
C VAL A 185 4.48 13.87 -11.34
N SER A 186 5.30 14.83 -10.94
CA SER A 186 6.72 14.88 -11.31
C SER A 186 7.49 13.94 -10.38
N PHE A 187 8.08 12.88 -10.93
CA PHE A 187 8.84 11.89 -10.20
C PHE A 187 9.99 11.36 -11.07
N ASN A 188 11.19 11.28 -10.53
CA ASN A 188 12.39 10.90 -11.26
C ASN A 188 12.72 11.84 -12.46
N ASP A 189 12.42 13.14 -12.34
CA ASP A 189 12.54 14.13 -13.42
C ASP A 189 11.69 13.78 -14.67
N GLU A 190 10.71 12.93 -14.50
CA GLU A 190 9.79 12.45 -15.54
C GLU A 190 8.33 12.64 -15.08
N LEU A 191 7.40 12.49 -16.02
CA LEU A 191 5.99 12.52 -15.75
C LEU A 191 5.51 11.11 -15.38
N TRP A 192 4.89 11.00 -14.19
CA TRP A 192 4.23 9.80 -13.69
C TRP A 192 2.76 10.08 -13.43
N ARG A 193 1.99 9.03 -13.17
CA ARG A 193 0.57 9.11 -12.83
C ARG A 193 0.30 8.40 -11.49
N ILE A 194 -0.51 9.04 -10.66
CA ILE A 194 -0.99 8.41 -9.41
C ILE A 194 -2.14 7.45 -9.76
N ILE A 195 -1.98 6.16 -9.45
CA ILE A 195 -3.07 5.16 -9.55
C ILE A 195 -4.07 5.40 -8.43
N GLY A 196 -3.58 5.62 -7.21
CA GLY A 196 -4.43 5.83 -6.06
C GLY A 196 -3.69 5.75 -4.73
N VAL A 197 -4.48 5.70 -3.66
CA VAL A 197 -4.04 5.47 -2.28
C VAL A 197 -4.44 4.07 -1.85
N PHE A 198 -3.46 3.29 -1.41
CA PHE A 198 -3.57 1.90 -0.98
C PHE A 198 -3.05 1.81 0.46
N GLY A 199 -3.96 1.73 1.43
CA GLY A 199 -3.58 1.89 2.85
C GLY A 199 -2.96 3.26 3.10
N ASP A 200 -1.68 3.27 3.51
CA ASP A 200 -0.90 4.48 3.79
C ASP A 200 0.14 4.80 2.70
N ASN A 201 -0.02 4.22 1.50
CA ASN A 201 0.92 4.39 0.40
C ASN A 201 0.23 4.96 -0.84
N ILE A 202 0.91 5.86 -1.55
CA ILE A 202 0.53 6.28 -2.90
C ILE A 202 1.16 5.32 -3.88
N LYS A 203 0.37 4.82 -4.84
CA LYS A 203 0.85 3.98 -5.93
C LYS A 203 0.99 4.82 -7.20
N LEU A 204 2.17 4.78 -7.80
CA LEU A 204 2.49 5.48 -9.05
C LEU A 204 2.72 4.49 -10.19
N VAL A 205 2.42 4.93 -11.40
CA VAL A 205 2.85 4.28 -12.65
C VAL A 205 3.52 5.31 -13.54
N ARG A 206 4.60 4.93 -14.22
CA ARG A 206 5.30 5.79 -15.17
C ARG A 206 4.37 6.15 -16.33
N SER A 207 4.35 7.41 -16.79
CA SER A 207 3.48 7.85 -17.89
C SER A 207 3.94 7.31 -19.25
N GLU A 208 5.24 7.14 -19.41
CA GLU A 208 5.84 6.64 -20.64
C GLU A 208 6.34 5.22 -20.46
N LYS A 209 6.23 4.40 -21.48
CA LYS A 209 6.81 3.06 -21.46
C LYS A 209 8.32 3.11 -21.24
N LEU A 210 8.85 2.17 -20.52
CA LEU A 210 10.29 2.00 -20.36
C LEU A 210 10.91 1.35 -21.60
N GLY A 211 10.23 0.40 -22.18
CA GLY A 211 10.62 -0.39 -23.34
C GLY A 211 9.71 -1.58 -23.53
N LYS A 212 10.11 -2.51 -24.39
CA LYS A 212 9.47 -3.82 -24.57
C LYS A 212 10.42 -4.90 -24.08
N LEU A 213 10.05 -5.62 -23.05
CA LEU A 213 10.80 -6.71 -22.48
C LEU A 213 9.88 -7.89 -22.21
N SER A 214 10.44 -9.10 -22.26
CA SER A 214 9.72 -10.28 -21.78
C SER A 214 9.51 -10.18 -20.28
N TRP A 215 8.38 -10.66 -19.82
CA TRP A 215 8.09 -10.79 -18.39
C TRP A 215 9.03 -11.81 -17.75
N ASP A 216 9.18 -12.94 -18.42
CA ASP A 216 10.21 -13.95 -18.18
C ASP A 216 10.50 -14.70 -19.48
N SER A 217 11.77 -14.77 -19.86
CA SER A 217 12.21 -15.46 -21.08
C SER A 217 13.04 -16.69 -20.75
N SER A 218 13.29 -16.98 -19.48
CA SER A 218 14.14 -18.08 -19.07
C SER A 218 13.64 -19.41 -19.65
N ASP A 219 14.58 -20.16 -20.21
CA ASP A 219 14.31 -21.49 -20.74
C ASP A 219 14.16 -22.44 -19.56
N SER A 220 12.91 -22.71 -19.17
CA SER A 220 12.66 -23.82 -18.27
C SER A 220 12.31 -25.05 -19.06
N SER A 221 12.86 -26.18 -18.68
CA SER A 221 12.52 -27.50 -19.24
C SER A 221 11.03 -27.83 -19.13
N VAL A 222 10.30 -27.11 -18.26
CA VAL A 222 8.85 -27.25 -18.06
C VAL A 222 8.06 -26.55 -19.15
N ASN A 223 8.54 -25.42 -19.70
CA ASN A 223 7.77 -24.54 -20.57
C ASN A 223 8.35 -24.36 -21.98
N SER A 224 9.36 -25.12 -22.34
CA SER A 224 9.95 -25.15 -23.71
C SER A 224 10.30 -23.76 -24.26
N GLY A 225 10.95 -22.91 -23.46
CA GLY A 225 11.37 -21.56 -23.87
C GLY A 225 10.27 -20.50 -23.83
N ASN A 226 9.12 -20.78 -23.24
CA ASN A 226 8.02 -19.81 -23.11
C ASN A 226 8.06 -18.99 -21.82
N GLY A 227 9.10 -19.15 -21.00
CA GLY A 227 9.24 -18.51 -19.69
C GLY A 227 8.36 -19.16 -18.61
N VAL A 228 8.54 -18.69 -17.37
CA VAL A 228 7.77 -19.12 -16.20
C VAL A 228 7.03 -17.92 -15.64
N ASN A 229 5.76 -18.06 -15.31
CA ASN A 229 4.93 -16.98 -14.78
C ASN A 229 5.00 -16.91 -13.23
N GLU A 230 6.19 -17.01 -12.67
CA GLU A 230 6.50 -16.84 -11.26
C GLU A 230 7.35 -15.56 -11.07
N TRP A 231 6.75 -14.52 -10.46
CA TRP A 231 7.35 -13.19 -10.41
C TRP A 231 8.70 -13.13 -9.67
N SER A 232 8.87 -13.92 -8.61
CA SER A 232 10.12 -13.88 -7.84
C SER A 232 11.34 -14.34 -8.64
N GLN A 233 11.11 -15.09 -9.72
CA GLN A 233 12.14 -15.63 -10.61
C GLN A 233 12.22 -14.89 -11.95
N ALA A 234 11.27 -13.99 -12.24
CA ALA A 234 11.13 -13.33 -13.54
C ALA A 234 12.32 -12.44 -13.90
N ASP A 235 12.80 -12.54 -15.14
CA ASP A 235 13.84 -11.69 -15.71
C ASP A 235 13.48 -10.20 -15.60
N LEU A 236 12.21 -9.88 -15.84
CA LEU A 236 11.72 -8.51 -15.75
C LEU A 236 11.78 -7.96 -14.32
N LYS A 237 11.46 -8.78 -13.31
CA LYS A 237 11.62 -8.40 -11.90
C LYS A 237 13.08 -8.06 -11.60
N GLU A 238 14.00 -8.87 -12.09
CA GLU A 238 15.43 -8.61 -11.90
C GLU A 238 15.86 -7.33 -12.60
N TYR A 239 15.45 -7.12 -13.86
CA TYR A 239 15.73 -5.86 -14.57
C TYR A 239 15.19 -4.64 -13.81
N LEU A 240 13.93 -4.68 -13.36
CA LEU A 240 13.30 -3.54 -12.70
C LEU A 240 13.95 -3.19 -11.36
N ASN A 241 14.49 -4.17 -10.62
CA ASN A 241 15.04 -3.94 -9.28
C ASN A 241 16.58 -3.88 -9.25
N THR A 242 17.28 -4.44 -10.23
CA THR A 242 18.74 -4.43 -10.28
C THR A 242 19.26 -3.32 -11.20
N MET A 243 18.73 -3.19 -12.43
CA MET A 243 19.19 -2.16 -13.34
C MET A 243 18.40 -0.87 -13.24
N TYR A 244 17.08 -0.93 -13.38
CA TYR A 244 16.24 0.28 -13.37
C TYR A 244 16.23 0.98 -11.99
N TYR A 245 16.13 0.21 -10.90
CA TYR A 245 16.18 0.74 -9.54
C TYR A 245 17.63 1.03 -9.10
N ASP A 246 18.53 0.05 -9.09
CA ASP A 246 19.87 0.22 -8.51
C ASP A 246 20.92 0.79 -9.48
N GLY A 247 20.75 0.62 -10.78
CA GLY A 247 21.71 1.07 -11.80
C GLY A 247 22.80 0.04 -12.11
N THR A 248 22.70 -1.19 -11.59
CA THR A 248 23.63 -2.28 -11.89
C THR A 248 23.26 -2.92 -13.22
N SER A 249 24.21 -2.99 -14.15
CA SER A 249 23.99 -3.58 -15.47
C SER A 249 23.71 -5.07 -15.37
N ILE A 250 22.69 -5.51 -16.12
CA ILE A 250 22.33 -6.92 -16.29
C ILE A 250 22.09 -7.24 -17.76
N THR A 251 21.82 -8.51 -18.06
CA THR A 251 21.36 -8.94 -19.37
C THR A 251 19.85 -8.81 -19.45
N CYS A 252 19.34 -8.23 -20.54
CA CYS A 252 17.91 -8.15 -20.82
C CYS A 252 17.53 -9.14 -21.90
N TYR A 253 16.35 -9.71 -21.73
CA TYR A 253 15.80 -10.71 -22.63
C TYR A 253 14.55 -10.20 -23.33
N GLY A 254 14.38 -10.66 -24.58
CA GLY A 254 13.22 -10.33 -25.38
C GLY A 254 12.91 -11.42 -26.39
N GLY A 255 11.66 -11.82 -26.47
CA GLY A 255 11.19 -12.83 -27.44
C GLY A 255 11.14 -14.27 -26.90
N TYR A 256 10.61 -15.12 -27.73
CA TYR A 256 10.27 -16.50 -27.38
C TYR A 256 11.46 -17.48 -27.42
N ASP A 257 12.62 -17.01 -27.76
CA ASP A 257 13.82 -17.82 -28.00
C ASP A 257 14.99 -17.44 -27.05
N ASN A 258 14.68 -16.81 -25.92
CA ASN A 258 15.67 -16.27 -24.98
C ASN A 258 16.67 -15.28 -25.63
N SER A 259 16.27 -14.62 -26.72
CA SER A 259 17.15 -13.67 -27.39
C SER A 259 17.51 -12.52 -26.45
N ILE A 260 18.82 -12.21 -26.43
CA ILE A 260 19.32 -11.06 -25.69
C ILE A 260 18.89 -9.79 -26.45
N THR A 261 18.31 -8.84 -25.72
CA THR A 261 17.96 -7.53 -26.25
C THR A 261 18.68 -6.41 -25.52
N THR A 262 18.66 -5.23 -26.12
CA THR A 262 19.24 -4.05 -25.45
C THR A 262 18.37 -3.63 -24.30
N CYS A 263 18.96 -3.56 -23.09
CA CYS A 263 18.26 -3.03 -21.92
C CYS A 263 17.88 -1.57 -22.14
N PRO A 264 16.68 -1.15 -21.72
CA PRO A 264 16.39 0.28 -21.59
C PRO A 264 17.35 0.94 -20.59
N THR A 265 17.83 2.15 -20.90
CA THR A 265 18.90 2.81 -20.14
C THR A 265 18.42 3.76 -19.04
N SER A 266 17.10 3.98 -18.91
CA SER A 266 16.55 4.80 -17.83
C SER A 266 16.84 4.16 -16.47
N ILE A 267 17.23 4.99 -15.50
CA ILE A 267 17.54 4.58 -14.12
C ILE A 267 16.87 5.57 -13.18
N LEU A 268 16.43 5.08 -12.03
CA LEU A 268 15.89 5.95 -10.98
C LEU A 268 17.02 6.74 -10.30
N ASN A 269 16.83 8.06 -10.16
CA ASN A 269 17.74 8.91 -9.42
C ASN A 269 17.64 8.69 -7.90
N SER A 270 18.60 9.22 -7.13
CA SER A 270 18.65 9.04 -5.68
C SER A 270 17.45 9.61 -4.94
N THR A 271 16.91 10.73 -5.42
CA THR A 271 15.72 11.37 -4.84
C THR A 271 14.50 10.48 -5.02
N ALA A 272 14.27 9.95 -6.23
CA ALA A 272 13.17 9.03 -6.48
C ALA A 272 13.30 7.75 -5.63
N LYS A 273 14.49 7.16 -5.55
CA LYS A 273 14.77 5.97 -4.71
C LYS A 273 14.43 6.21 -3.24
N SER A 274 14.74 7.37 -2.68
CA SER A 274 14.45 7.69 -1.28
C SER A 274 12.95 7.78 -0.97
N MET A 275 12.12 8.01 -1.99
CA MET A 275 10.66 8.09 -1.87
C MET A 275 9.97 6.74 -2.06
N ILE A 276 10.65 5.73 -2.63
CA ILE A 276 10.04 4.43 -2.93
C ILE A 276 10.06 3.52 -1.71
N ASN A 277 8.88 2.92 -1.43
CA ASN A 277 8.74 1.92 -0.37
C ASN A 277 9.19 0.54 -0.88
N ASN A 278 9.92 -0.19 -0.06
CA ASN A 278 10.12 -1.62 -0.24
C ASN A 278 8.81 -2.34 0.14
N TYR A 279 7.92 -2.48 -0.84
CA TYR A 279 6.53 -2.87 -0.63
C TYR A 279 6.32 -4.37 -0.79
N THR A 280 5.36 -4.91 -0.06
CA THR A 280 4.91 -6.30 -0.27
C THR A 280 3.86 -6.33 -1.37
N TRP A 281 4.28 -6.73 -2.57
CA TRP A 281 3.42 -6.88 -3.74
C TRP A 281 2.65 -8.20 -3.69
N ASN A 282 1.41 -8.17 -4.14
CA ASN A 282 0.62 -9.38 -4.33
C ASN A 282 0.96 -10.00 -5.69
N THR A 283 1.27 -11.26 -5.70
CA THR A 283 1.68 -12.02 -6.89
C THR A 283 0.82 -13.26 -7.13
N GLY A 284 -0.39 -13.25 -6.55
CA GLY A 284 -1.36 -14.33 -6.75
C GLY A 284 -1.78 -14.46 -8.21
N ALA A 285 -1.92 -15.70 -8.66
CA ALA A 285 -2.31 -15.99 -10.01
C ALA A 285 -3.83 -16.02 -10.18
N ILE A 286 -4.28 -15.63 -11.37
CA ILE A 286 -5.69 -15.54 -11.70
C ILE A 286 -6.05 -16.65 -12.66
N ASN A 287 -6.99 -17.53 -12.26
CA ASN A 287 -7.38 -18.70 -13.03
C ASN A 287 -8.40 -18.32 -14.12
N TYR A 288 -8.00 -18.55 -15.37
CA TYR A 288 -8.89 -18.37 -16.52
C TYR A 288 -10.02 -19.41 -16.59
N ASP A 289 -9.82 -20.59 -16.02
CA ASP A 289 -10.83 -21.67 -16.03
C ASP A 289 -11.89 -21.52 -14.92
N ASP A 290 -11.68 -20.58 -13.97
CA ASP A 290 -12.68 -20.29 -12.96
C ASP A 290 -13.84 -19.47 -13.56
N THR A 291 -14.98 -20.13 -13.72
CA THR A 291 -16.19 -19.51 -14.28
C THR A 291 -16.79 -18.40 -13.40
N ALA A 292 -16.38 -18.30 -12.14
CA ALA A 292 -16.77 -17.20 -11.28
C ALA A 292 -15.96 -15.91 -11.61
N ILE A 293 -14.69 -16.06 -11.99
CA ILE A 293 -13.82 -14.96 -12.42
C ILE A 293 -14.08 -14.60 -13.87
N VAL A 294 -14.14 -15.62 -14.73
CA VAL A 294 -14.27 -15.49 -16.19
C VAL A 294 -15.61 -15.99 -16.65
N ASN A 295 -16.48 -15.12 -17.11
CA ASN A 295 -17.69 -15.53 -17.78
C ASN A 295 -17.39 -15.84 -19.26
N LYS A 296 -17.04 -17.08 -19.58
CA LYS A 296 -16.67 -17.50 -20.94
C LYS A 296 -17.76 -17.25 -22.00
N LYS A 297 -19.03 -17.16 -21.59
CA LYS A 297 -20.14 -16.88 -22.51
C LYS A 297 -20.23 -15.41 -22.92
N THR A 298 -19.88 -14.51 -22.00
CA THR A 298 -19.97 -13.06 -22.21
C THR A 298 -18.59 -12.40 -22.38
N GLY A 299 -17.51 -13.13 -22.13
CA GLY A 299 -16.15 -12.60 -22.11
C GLY A 299 -15.90 -11.59 -20.98
N ALA A 300 -16.80 -11.51 -20.00
CA ALA A 300 -16.66 -10.57 -18.89
C ALA A 300 -15.79 -11.17 -17.78
N LEU A 301 -14.83 -10.38 -17.30
CA LEU A 301 -13.97 -10.72 -16.16
C LEU A 301 -14.42 -9.95 -14.93
N ASN A 302 -14.72 -10.64 -13.85
CA ASN A 302 -15.17 -10.02 -12.60
C ASN A 302 -14.00 -9.36 -11.86
N THR A 303 -13.98 -8.03 -11.82
CA THR A 303 -12.87 -7.24 -11.27
C THR A 303 -12.62 -7.50 -9.79
N ILE A 304 -13.65 -7.68 -8.96
CA ILE A 304 -13.48 -7.98 -7.52
C ILE A 304 -12.84 -9.35 -7.33
N LEU A 305 -13.25 -10.34 -8.11
CA LEU A 305 -12.67 -11.67 -8.02
C LEU A 305 -11.23 -11.68 -8.55
N PHE A 306 -10.94 -10.88 -9.58
CA PHE A 306 -9.58 -10.63 -10.04
C PHE A 306 -8.73 -10.03 -8.92
N TYR A 307 -9.24 -9.00 -8.25
CA TYR A 307 -8.56 -8.37 -7.12
C TYR A 307 -8.24 -9.35 -5.99
N ASN A 308 -9.19 -10.21 -5.64
CA ASN A 308 -9.01 -11.24 -4.61
C ASN A 308 -7.98 -12.29 -5.05
N ALA A 309 -8.00 -12.69 -6.33
CA ALA A 309 -7.06 -13.66 -6.88
C ALA A 309 -5.61 -13.12 -6.91
N GLU A 310 -5.41 -11.85 -7.29
CA GLU A 310 -4.11 -11.16 -7.20
C GLU A 310 -3.52 -11.25 -5.77
N ARG A 311 -4.37 -11.33 -4.75
CA ARG A 311 -4.01 -11.48 -3.34
C ARG A 311 -3.97 -12.92 -2.83
N GLY A 312 -3.96 -13.88 -3.75
CA GLY A 312 -3.95 -15.31 -3.43
C GLY A 312 -5.28 -15.82 -2.84
N SER A 313 -6.39 -15.09 -3.07
CA SER A 313 -7.70 -15.43 -2.55
C SER A 313 -8.74 -15.50 -3.67
N VAL A 314 -9.57 -16.54 -3.69
CA VAL A 314 -10.66 -16.74 -4.65
C VAL A 314 -11.93 -17.10 -3.91
N ASN A 315 -13.00 -16.35 -4.12
CA ASN A 315 -14.28 -16.57 -3.44
C ASN A 315 -14.13 -16.78 -1.92
N GLY A 316 -13.18 -16.05 -1.29
CA GLY A 316 -12.85 -16.19 0.11
C GLY A 316 -11.97 -17.41 0.46
N LYS A 317 -11.52 -18.18 -0.51
CA LYS A 317 -10.54 -19.27 -0.32
C LYS A 317 -9.14 -18.75 -0.67
N ILE A 318 -8.21 -18.97 0.23
CA ILE A 318 -6.79 -18.73 -0.02
C ILE A 318 -6.22 -20.03 -0.59
N CYS A 319 -5.64 -19.97 -1.77
CA CYS A 319 -4.86 -21.07 -2.31
C CYS A 319 -3.49 -21.09 -1.60
N THR A 320 -3.17 -22.20 -0.96
CA THR A 320 -1.93 -22.37 -0.20
C THR A 320 -0.73 -22.29 -1.14
N ASN A 321 0.34 -21.61 -0.72
CA ASN A 321 1.61 -21.49 -1.44
C ASN A 321 1.51 -20.86 -2.83
N GLY A 322 0.50 -20.05 -3.08
CA GLY A 322 0.34 -19.37 -4.37
C GLY A 322 -0.12 -20.28 -5.52
N VAL A 323 -0.37 -21.53 -5.24
CA VAL A 323 -1.01 -22.43 -6.21
C VAL A 323 -2.48 -22.10 -6.26
N TRP A 324 -2.96 -21.75 -7.42
CA TRP A 324 -4.39 -21.72 -7.67
C TRP A 324 -4.93 -23.14 -7.55
N CYS A 325 -6.16 -23.35 -7.07
CA CYS A 325 -6.66 -24.66 -6.70
C CYS A 325 -6.63 -25.71 -7.83
N ASN A 326 -6.35 -25.30 -9.06
CA ASN A 326 -6.19 -26.17 -10.24
C ASN A 326 -4.96 -25.78 -11.10
N ASP A 327 -4.00 -25.06 -10.55
CA ASP A 327 -2.81 -24.63 -11.28
C ASP A 327 -1.74 -25.75 -11.29
N THR A 328 -0.89 -25.75 -12.31
CA THR A 328 0.22 -26.70 -12.44
C THR A 328 1.46 -26.30 -11.66
N VAL A 329 1.52 -25.06 -11.16
CA VAL A 329 2.72 -24.49 -10.53
C VAL A 329 2.41 -23.85 -9.19
N GLU A 330 3.26 -24.15 -8.22
CA GLU A 330 3.27 -23.46 -6.94
C GLU A 330 3.99 -22.13 -7.08
N ARG A 331 3.33 -21.01 -6.69
CA ARG A 331 3.89 -19.66 -6.73
C ARG A 331 3.77 -18.99 -5.37
N ALA A 332 4.72 -18.11 -5.06
CA ALA A 332 4.55 -17.18 -3.96
C ALA A 332 3.37 -16.24 -4.24
N THR A 333 2.47 -16.05 -3.28
CA THR A 333 1.35 -15.11 -3.37
C THR A 333 1.75 -13.67 -3.09
N THR A 334 2.96 -13.47 -2.56
CA THR A 334 3.53 -12.15 -2.26
C THR A 334 5.01 -12.12 -2.59
N TRP A 335 5.50 -10.93 -2.94
CA TRP A 335 6.90 -10.64 -3.17
C TRP A 335 7.23 -9.26 -2.61
N GLN A 336 8.39 -9.10 -1.99
CA GLN A 336 8.85 -7.83 -1.46
C GLN A 336 9.90 -7.19 -2.38
N GLY A 337 9.67 -5.94 -2.76
CA GLY A 337 10.58 -5.20 -3.63
C GLY A 337 10.11 -3.80 -3.96
N TYR A 338 10.91 -3.09 -4.72
CA TYR A 338 10.74 -1.64 -4.96
C TYR A 338 9.89 -1.35 -6.20
N VAL A 339 10.14 -2.05 -7.30
CA VAL A 339 9.52 -1.75 -8.60
C VAL A 339 8.89 -3.01 -9.17
N ALA A 340 7.64 -2.89 -9.60
CA ALA A 340 6.92 -3.94 -10.31
C ALA A 340 6.10 -3.37 -11.47
N LEU A 341 5.04 -4.06 -11.87
CA LEU A 341 4.09 -3.64 -12.89
C LEU A 341 2.74 -3.25 -12.27
N PRO A 342 1.87 -2.54 -12.99
CA PRO A 342 0.50 -2.34 -12.55
C PRO A 342 -0.25 -3.67 -12.53
N TYR A 343 -1.26 -3.77 -11.68
CA TYR A 343 -2.20 -4.88 -11.69
C TYR A 343 -3.24 -4.71 -12.79
N THR A 344 -3.79 -5.82 -13.26
CA THR A 344 -4.95 -5.82 -14.14
C THR A 344 -6.14 -5.05 -13.52
N THR A 345 -6.30 -5.15 -12.22
CA THR A 345 -7.33 -4.41 -11.49
C THR A 345 -7.04 -2.91 -11.38
N ASP A 346 -5.79 -2.46 -11.44
CA ASP A 346 -5.47 -1.03 -11.54
C ASP A 346 -6.00 -0.45 -12.86
N TRP A 347 -5.83 -1.21 -13.95
CA TRP A 347 -6.37 -0.82 -15.27
C TRP A 347 -7.89 -0.79 -15.27
N ALA A 348 -8.56 -1.77 -14.68
CA ALA A 348 -10.02 -1.82 -14.61
C ALA A 348 -10.60 -0.60 -13.87
N TYR A 349 -10.07 -0.32 -12.68
CA TYR A 349 -10.55 0.80 -11.85
C TYR A 349 -10.09 2.18 -12.33
N ALA A 350 -9.25 2.26 -13.35
CA ALA A 350 -8.93 3.52 -14.01
C ALA A 350 -10.08 4.06 -14.88
N SER A 351 -11.09 3.25 -15.15
CA SER A 351 -12.28 3.64 -15.90
C SER A 351 -13.35 4.26 -14.99
N SER A 352 -13.92 5.38 -15.40
CA SER A 352 -15.11 5.97 -14.75
C SER A 352 -16.42 5.29 -15.12
N GLU A 353 -16.40 4.43 -16.15
CA GLU A 353 -17.57 3.62 -16.52
C GLU A 353 -17.74 2.46 -15.56
N THR A 354 -18.81 2.45 -14.79
CA THR A 354 -19.05 1.43 -13.77
C THR A 354 -19.07 0.02 -14.35
N ALA A 355 -19.63 -0.18 -15.54
CA ALA A 355 -19.65 -1.48 -16.21
C ALA A 355 -18.24 -1.97 -16.52
N CYS A 356 -17.33 -1.08 -16.96
CA CYS A 356 -15.94 -1.39 -17.27
C CYS A 356 -15.09 -1.64 -16.02
N ALA A 357 -15.37 -0.89 -14.94
CA ALA A 357 -14.68 -1.05 -13.66
C ALA A 357 -15.09 -2.33 -12.93
N THR A 358 -16.31 -2.84 -13.14
CA THR A 358 -16.80 -4.06 -12.49
C THR A 358 -16.54 -5.33 -13.29
N ASN A 359 -16.45 -5.20 -14.62
CA ASN A 359 -16.22 -6.32 -15.53
C ASN A 359 -15.15 -5.95 -16.55
N ILE A 360 -13.98 -6.52 -16.38
CA ILE A 360 -12.88 -6.36 -17.33
C ILE A 360 -13.20 -7.19 -18.59
N ASN A 361 -13.01 -6.60 -19.76
CA ASN A 361 -13.22 -7.30 -21.02
C ASN A 361 -12.01 -8.16 -21.38
N ASP A 362 -12.18 -9.48 -21.48
CA ASP A 362 -11.14 -10.41 -21.89
C ASP A 362 -11.01 -10.58 -23.42
N GLY A 363 -11.92 -9.98 -24.18
CA GLY A 363 -11.89 -10.06 -25.64
C GLY A 363 -12.20 -11.41 -26.26
N ALA A 364 -12.56 -12.44 -25.47
CA ALA A 364 -12.78 -13.80 -25.98
C ALA A 364 -14.01 -13.91 -26.86
N ASP A 365 -14.99 -13.01 -26.76
CA ASP A 365 -16.20 -13.05 -27.59
C ASP A 365 -16.52 -11.66 -28.17
N VAL A 366 -15.78 -11.31 -29.23
CA VAL A 366 -15.91 -10.02 -29.92
C VAL A 366 -17.24 -9.89 -30.68
N ALA A 367 -17.84 -11.02 -31.06
CA ALA A 367 -19.00 -11.03 -31.94
C ALA A 367 -20.30 -10.68 -31.23
N ASN A 368 -20.38 -10.89 -29.91
CA ASN A 368 -21.57 -10.68 -29.08
C ASN A 368 -21.40 -9.64 -27.96
N ASN A 369 -20.27 -8.96 -27.93
CA ASN A 369 -19.97 -8.02 -26.86
C ASN A 369 -20.75 -6.72 -26.99
N ASN A 370 -21.77 -6.56 -26.16
CA ASN A 370 -22.35 -5.27 -25.81
C ASN A 370 -21.39 -4.37 -25.00
N PHE A 371 -20.17 -4.82 -24.72
CA PHE A 371 -19.11 -3.95 -24.22
C PHE A 371 -18.71 -2.99 -25.31
N ASP A 372 -19.22 -1.77 -25.24
CA ASP A 372 -18.71 -0.69 -26.06
C ASP A 372 -17.27 -0.41 -25.63
N ASN A 373 -16.35 -1.15 -26.23
CA ASN A 373 -14.91 -0.97 -26.04
C ASN A 373 -14.49 0.49 -26.20
N MET A 374 -15.21 1.27 -27.02
CA MET A 374 -14.94 2.68 -27.21
C MET A 374 -15.30 3.50 -25.98
N THR A 375 -16.39 3.18 -25.27
CA THR A 375 -16.79 3.89 -24.06
C THR A 375 -15.81 3.58 -22.91
N CYS A 376 -15.45 2.31 -22.73
CA CYS A 376 -14.45 1.90 -21.73
C CYS A 376 -13.10 2.60 -21.99
N LYS A 377 -12.62 2.59 -23.22
CA LYS A 377 -11.33 3.21 -23.59
C LYS A 377 -11.34 4.71 -23.39
N LYS A 378 -12.37 5.41 -23.85
CA LYS A 378 -12.47 6.87 -23.76
C LYS A 378 -12.49 7.34 -22.29
N ASN A 379 -12.98 6.51 -21.38
CA ASN A 379 -13.16 6.83 -19.98
C ASN A 379 -12.13 6.15 -19.07
N ASN A 380 -11.01 5.66 -19.63
CA ASN A 380 -9.93 5.01 -18.91
C ASN A 380 -8.59 5.69 -19.17
N TRP A 381 -8.06 6.39 -18.18
CA TRP A 381 -6.80 7.13 -18.34
C TRP A 381 -5.57 6.21 -18.53
N MET A 382 -5.59 4.99 -18.00
CA MET A 382 -4.48 4.05 -18.21
C MET A 382 -4.43 3.52 -19.63
N TYR A 383 -5.56 3.48 -20.34
CA TYR A 383 -5.57 3.17 -21.76
C TYR A 383 -4.76 4.19 -22.58
N ASN A 384 -4.78 5.45 -22.17
CA ASN A 384 -4.06 6.54 -22.82
C ASN A 384 -2.54 6.54 -22.52
N LEU A 385 -2.05 5.71 -21.60
CA LEU A 385 -0.61 5.52 -21.38
C LEU A 385 0.01 4.80 -22.59
N SER A 386 -0.72 3.90 -23.21
CA SER A 386 -0.28 3.18 -24.41
C SER A 386 -0.72 3.92 -25.68
N THR A 387 -0.19 5.10 -25.92
CA THR A 387 -0.66 6.06 -26.94
C THR A 387 -0.54 5.62 -28.40
N SER A 388 -0.08 4.42 -28.70
CA SER A 388 0.12 3.99 -30.09
C SER A 388 0.07 2.47 -30.26
N ASN A 389 -1.14 1.89 -30.17
CA ASN A 389 -1.36 0.48 -30.51
C ASN A 389 -0.38 -0.50 -29.80
N GLU A 390 -0.11 -0.29 -28.53
CA GLU A 390 0.85 -1.10 -27.79
C GLU A 390 0.18 -1.84 -26.63
N ALA A 391 0.57 -3.07 -26.43
CA ALA A 391 0.12 -3.88 -25.32
C ALA A 391 0.84 -3.47 -24.02
N MET A 392 0.13 -3.42 -22.88
CA MET A 392 0.67 -3.12 -21.57
C MET A 392 0.84 -4.42 -20.76
N GLY A 393 2.04 -4.68 -20.29
CA GLY A 393 2.32 -5.82 -19.38
C GLY A 393 1.77 -5.57 -17.98
N MET A 394 1.17 -6.60 -17.39
CA MET A 394 0.62 -6.59 -16.04
C MET A 394 1.42 -7.50 -15.09
N LEU A 395 1.30 -7.25 -13.78
CA LEU A 395 2.01 -8.03 -12.78
C LEU A 395 1.41 -9.43 -12.58
N SER A 396 0.13 -9.59 -12.82
CA SER A 396 -0.63 -10.79 -12.43
C SER A 396 -0.30 -12.02 -13.32
N PRO A 397 0.14 -13.14 -12.75
CA PRO A 397 0.26 -14.41 -13.48
C PRO A 397 -1.11 -14.92 -13.95
N PHE A 398 -1.11 -15.59 -15.08
CA PHE A 398 -2.27 -16.31 -15.61
C PHE A 398 -2.19 -17.77 -15.16
N ALA A 399 -3.08 -18.18 -14.27
CA ALA A 399 -3.13 -19.55 -13.79
C ALA A 399 -3.92 -20.43 -14.75
N ASP A 400 -3.33 -21.53 -15.15
CA ASP A 400 -3.92 -22.52 -16.05
C ASP A 400 -3.56 -23.94 -15.54
N SER A 401 -4.49 -24.86 -15.64
CA SER A 401 -4.27 -26.26 -15.30
C SER A 401 -3.30 -26.98 -16.25
N THR A 402 -2.94 -26.37 -17.37
CA THR A 402 -2.12 -26.98 -18.42
C THR A 402 -0.75 -26.36 -18.59
N SER A 403 -0.53 -25.12 -18.14
CA SER A 403 0.73 -24.41 -18.36
C SER A 403 1.00 -23.32 -17.32
N ALA A 404 2.27 -23.10 -17.01
CA ALA A 404 2.75 -22.08 -16.09
C ALA A 404 3.57 -21.00 -16.80
N ASN A 405 3.17 -20.62 -18.00
CA ASN A 405 3.96 -19.78 -18.88
C ASN A 405 3.24 -18.51 -19.38
N SER A 406 2.08 -18.19 -18.85
CA SER A 406 1.30 -17.05 -19.32
C SER A 406 1.08 -16.02 -18.21
N VAL A 407 0.99 -14.75 -18.60
CA VAL A 407 0.73 -13.61 -17.73
C VAL A 407 -0.42 -12.78 -18.30
N TRP A 408 -1.11 -12.03 -17.47
CA TRP A 408 -2.13 -11.11 -17.95
C TRP A 408 -1.50 -9.86 -18.55
N PHE A 409 -2.13 -9.33 -19.59
CA PHE A 409 -1.76 -8.09 -20.24
C PHE A 409 -3.00 -7.38 -20.79
N VAL A 410 -2.86 -6.09 -21.09
CA VAL A 410 -3.86 -5.32 -21.83
C VAL A 410 -3.32 -5.11 -23.23
N ASN A 411 -4.06 -5.55 -24.23
CA ASN A 411 -3.62 -5.38 -25.61
C ASN A 411 -3.87 -3.95 -26.13
N GLU A 412 -3.43 -3.69 -27.36
CA GLU A 412 -3.51 -2.39 -28.04
C GLU A 412 -4.95 -1.87 -28.25
N VAL A 413 -5.92 -2.75 -28.17
CA VAL A 413 -7.34 -2.37 -28.25
C VAL A 413 -8.03 -2.32 -26.88
N GLY A 414 -7.27 -2.42 -25.78
CA GLY A 414 -7.78 -2.29 -24.40
C GLY A 414 -8.45 -3.55 -23.85
N ARG A 415 -8.13 -4.72 -24.41
CA ARG A 415 -8.62 -6.01 -23.93
C ARG A 415 -7.64 -6.64 -22.97
N VAL A 416 -8.17 -7.24 -21.92
CA VAL A 416 -7.40 -8.01 -20.96
C VAL A 416 -7.33 -9.46 -21.43
N LEU A 417 -6.14 -9.96 -21.66
CA LEU A 417 -5.86 -11.28 -22.25
C LEU A 417 -4.65 -11.92 -21.57
N GLY A 418 -4.50 -13.23 -21.74
CA GLY A 418 -3.26 -13.94 -21.44
C GLY A 418 -2.24 -13.81 -22.59
N ILE A 419 -0.98 -13.61 -22.26
CA ILE A 419 0.17 -13.72 -23.18
C ILE A 419 1.22 -14.60 -22.55
N LEU A 420 2.03 -15.29 -23.39
CA LEU A 420 3.19 -16.02 -22.86
C LEU A 420 4.14 -15.06 -22.12
N ALA A 421 4.75 -15.53 -21.05
CA ALA A 421 5.70 -14.73 -20.26
C ALA A 421 6.89 -14.24 -21.09
N ALA A 422 7.28 -15.03 -22.11
CA ALA A 422 8.28 -14.64 -23.10
C ALA A 422 7.79 -13.58 -24.11
N GLY A 423 6.51 -13.25 -24.14
CA GLY A 423 5.97 -12.15 -24.96
C GLY A 423 6.53 -10.80 -24.54
N GLN A 424 6.56 -9.83 -25.46
CA GLN A 424 7.15 -8.50 -25.25
C GLN A 424 6.10 -7.38 -25.20
N PRO A 425 5.31 -7.25 -24.15
CA PRO A 425 4.46 -6.08 -23.97
C PRO A 425 5.30 -4.86 -23.60
N SER A 426 4.72 -3.68 -23.74
CA SER A 426 5.30 -2.45 -23.23
C SER A 426 5.31 -2.44 -21.70
N ILE A 427 6.42 -2.05 -21.10
CA ILE A 427 6.65 -2.06 -19.66
C ILE A 427 6.46 -0.66 -19.09
N PHE A 428 5.55 -0.56 -18.13
CA PHE A 428 5.25 0.65 -17.38
C PHE A 428 5.60 0.42 -15.90
N PRO A 429 6.80 0.82 -15.44
CA PRO A 429 7.20 0.66 -14.06
C PRO A 429 6.19 1.26 -13.09
N THR A 430 5.94 0.54 -12.02
CA THR A 430 4.98 0.91 -10.98
C THR A 430 5.68 0.81 -9.62
N VAL A 431 5.44 1.78 -8.75
CA VAL A 431 6.05 1.88 -7.42
C VAL A 431 5.02 2.26 -6.37
N TYR A 432 5.27 1.90 -5.12
CA TYR A 432 4.60 2.47 -3.96
C TYR A 432 5.52 3.47 -3.28
N LEU A 433 5.00 4.65 -2.95
CA LEU A 433 5.76 5.66 -2.21
C LEU A 433 5.72 5.37 -0.71
N ASN A 434 6.77 5.79 -0.02
CA ASN A 434 6.80 5.82 1.44
C ASN A 434 5.67 6.70 1.99
N SER A 435 5.12 6.34 3.13
CA SER A 435 3.99 7.04 3.75
C SER A 435 4.30 8.47 4.20
N ASN A 436 5.59 8.84 4.33
CA ASN A 436 6.04 10.19 4.67
C ASN A 436 6.19 11.12 3.46
N VAL A 437 6.03 10.62 2.24
CA VAL A 437 6.11 11.46 1.04
C VAL A 437 4.92 12.43 1.00
N ASN A 438 5.23 13.71 0.76
CA ASN A 438 4.27 14.80 0.72
C ASN A 438 3.97 15.23 -0.71
N ILE A 439 2.80 15.82 -0.93
CA ILE A 439 2.51 16.64 -2.11
C ILE A 439 2.65 18.11 -1.67
N THR A 440 3.66 18.78 -2.21
CA THR A 440 4.05 20.15 -1.81
C THR A 440 3.41 21.23 -2.65
N SER A 441 3.15 20.95 -3.92
CA SER A 441 2.54 21.89 -4.88
C SER A 441 1.98 21.13 -6.10
N GLY A 442 1.44 21.90 -7.05
CA GLY A 442 0.85 21.40 -8.29
C GLY A 442 -0.65 21.12 -8.17
N SER A 443 -1.33 21.07 -9.31
CA SER A 443 -2.76 20.77 -9.42
C SER A 443 -3.04 19.33 -9.85
N GLY A 444 -2.00 18.57 -10.20
CA GLY A 444 -2.10 17.21 -10.75
C GLY A 444 -2.50 17.16 -12.21
N SER A 445 -2.56 18.29 -12.93
CA SER A 445 -2.73 18.32 -14.37
C SER A 445 -1.40 18.01 -15.08
N SER A 446 -1.44 17.67 -16.37
CA SER A 446 -0.23 17.40 -17.15
C SER A 446 0.69 18.62 -17.28
N SER A 447 0.13 19.83 -17.28
CA SER A 447 0.88 21.10 -17.36
C SER A 447 1.34 21.62 -15.99
N ASP A 448 0.77 21.12 -14.90
CA ASP A 448 1.08 21.48 -13.52
C ASP A 448 1.00 20.23 -12.63
N PRO A 449 1.93 19.28 -12.83
CA PRO A 449 1.92 18.02 -12.08
C PRO A 449 2.18 18.24 -10.60
N TYR A 450 1.71 17.33 -9.75
CA TYR A 450 2.06 17.34 -8.35
C TYR A 450 3.57 17.24 -8.16
N ILE A 451 4.10 18.03 -7.24
CA ILE A 451 5.50 17.99 -6.81
C ILE A 451 5.57 17.27 -5.48
N LEU A 452 6.46 16.28 -5.39
CA LEU A 452 6.67 15.49 -4.19
C LEU A 452 7.79 16.08 -3.32
N GLY A 453 7.68 15.84 -2.01
CA GLY A 453 8.70 16.15 -1.02
C GLY A 453 8.78 15.04 0.04
N VAL A 454 9.89 14.97 0.79
CA VAL A 454 10.11 13.99 1.88
C VAL A 454 10.25 14.74 3.19
#